data_07a3ee4859759d03d50eef51e88db7f3
#
_entry.id   07a3ee4859759d03d50eef51e88db7f3
#
_cell.length_a   1.000
_cell.length_b   1.000
_cell.length_c   1.000
_cell.angle_alpha   90.00
_cell.angle_beta   90.00
_cell.angle_gamma   90.00
#
_symmetry.space_group_name_H-M   'P 1'
#
loop_
_entity.id
_entity.type
_entity.pdbx_description
1 polymer ?
#
loop_
_entity_poly.entity_id
_entity_poly.type
_entity_poly.pdbx_seq_one_letter_code
_entity_poly.pdbx_strand_id
1 'polypeptide(L)'
;INVTDYLSQPVVIDEKMTAYDAVIALFTEDVGTVFVTAAEILVGLVSRKDLLKAAMGNNDLRTLPVRMVMTPVSKIIYVEGDEKALVAAQRLLEFEIDCLPVVRIEEDEQSKKKELHILGRISKTNITRLFADCAAGRRA
;
A
#
# COMPACT_ATOMS: atom_id res chain seq x y z
N ILE A 1 19.49 1.06 -8.76
CA ILE A 1 18.47 0.01 -8.54
C ILE A 1 17.11 0.68 -8.34
N ASN A 2 16.16 0.36 -9.19
CA ASN A 2 14.82 0.92 -9.14
C ASN A 2 13.95 0.13 -8.17
N VAL A 3 12.92 0.78 -7.65
CA VAL A 3 11.95 0.12 -6.76
C VAL A 3 11.31 -1.08 -7.42
N THR A 4 11.12 -1.08 -8.75
CA THR A 4 10.52 -2.18 -9.49
C THR A 4 11.35 -3.45 -9.48
N ASP A 5 12.63 -3.39 -9.10
CA ASP A 5 13.50 -4.57 -9.00
C ASP A 5 13.21 -5.40 -7.73
N TYR A 6 12.51 -4.84 -6.75
CA TYR A 6 12.29 -5.45 -5.43
C TYR A 6 10.84 -5.33 -4.97
N LEU A 7 9.90 -5.59 -5.87
CA LEU A 7 8.47 -5.53 -5.54
C LEU A 7 7.95 -6.85 -4.99
N SER A 8 6.93 -6.75 -4.14
CA SER A 8 6.06 -7.87 -3.77
C SER A 8 4.66 -7.63 -4.31
N GLN A 9 3.87 -8.69 -4.37
CA GLN A 9 2.47 -8.60 -4.77
C GLN A 9 1.69 -7.85 -3.70
N PRO A 10 0.86 -6.87 -4.06
CA PRO A 10 0.01 -6.19 -3.10
C PRO A 10 -1.20 -7.06 -2.75
N VAL A 11 -1.74 -6.86 -1.56
CA VAL A 11 -3.04 -7.41 -1.20
C VAL A 11 -4.06 -6.30 -1.43
N VAL A 12 -5.04 -6.58 -2.28
CA VAL A 12 -5.98 -5.56 -2.78
C VAL A 12 -7.41 -5.98 -2.52
N ILE A 13 -8.23 -5.04 -2.06
CA ILE A 13 -9.67 -5.23 -1.95
C ILE A 13 -10.39 -4.06 -2.62
N ASP A 14 -11.63 -4.30 -3.05
CA ASP A 14 -12.46 -3.25 -3.65
C ASP A 14 -13.05 -2.34 -2.58
N GLU A 15 -13.22 -1.05 -2.90
CA GLU A 15 -13.76 -0.05 -1.97
C GLU A 15 -15.18 -0.37 -1.47
N LYS A 16 -15.91 -1.20 -2.18
CA LYS A 16 -17.27 -1.62 -1.81
C LYS A 16 -17.29 -2.73 -0.77
N MET A 17 -16.15 -3.36 -0.53
CA MET A 17 -16.04 -4.39 0.50
C MET A 17 -16.11 -3.78 1.90
N THR A 18 -16.30 -4.63 2.90
CA THR A 18 -16.45 -4.19 4.29
C THR A 18 -15.12 -4.14 5.01
N ALA A 19 -15.12 -3.45 6.16
CA ALA A 19 -13.97 -3.46 7.06
C ALA A 19 -13.63 -4.89 7.51
N TYR A 20 -14.65 -5.75 7.67
CA TYR A 20 -14.44 -7.16 8.02
C TYR A 20 -13.66 -7.90 6.92
N ASP A 21 -13.98 -7.63 5.65
CA ASP A 21 -13.22 -8.20 4.52
C ASP A 21 -11.75 -7.81 4.60
N ALA A 22 -11.45 -6.58 5.01
CA ALA A 22 -10.08 -6.14 5.22
C ALA A 22 -9.41 -6.90 6.37
N VAL A 23 -10.12 -7.15 7.46
CA VAL A 23 -9.61 -7.97 8.58
C VAL A 23 -9.21 -9.35 8.07
N ILE A 24 -10.10 -9.99 7.30
CA ILE A 24 -9.85 -11.33 6.76
C ILE A 24 -8.62 -11.30 5.84
N ALA A 25 -8.51 -10.30 4.97
CA ALA A 25 -7.38 -10.17 4.05
C ALA A 25 -6.06 -10.00 4.81
N LEU A 26 -6.03 -9.14 5.82
CA LEU A 26 -4.83 -8.95 6.64
C LEU A 26 -4.41 -10.26 7.32
N PHE A 27 -5.37 -10.98 7.87
CA PHE A 27 -5.10 -12.23 8.59
C PHE A 27 -4.67 -13.33 7.64
N THR A 28 -5.42 -13.54 6.56
CA THR A 28 -5.20 -14.64 5.61
C THR A 28 -3.87 -14.48 4.87
N GLU A 29 -3.54 -13.25 4.48
CA GLU A 29 -2.33 -12.95 3.71
C GLU A 29 -1.14 -12.60 4.60
N ASP A 30 -1.34 -12.53 5.91
CA ASP A 30 -0.30 -12.17 6.89
C ASP A 30 0.44 -10.87 6.50
N VAL A 31 -0.34 -9.84 6.27
CA VAL A 31 0.19 -8.50 5.92
C VAL A 31 -0.32 -7.45 6.90
N GLY A 32 0.37 -6.32 6.96
CA GLY A 32 -0.02 -5.22 7.85
C GLY A 32 -0.88 -4.16 7.18
N THR A 33 -0.99 -4.20 5.86
CA THR A 33 -1.71 -3.18 5.09
C THR A 33 -2.36 -3.83 3.87
N VAL A 34 -3.59 -3.42 3.60
CA VAL A 34 -4.35 -3.82 2.41
C VAL A 34 -4.61 -2.59 1.57
N PHE A 35 -4.45 -2.72 0.26
CA PHE A 35 -4.71 -1.65 -0.69
C PHE A 35 -6.18 -1.68 -1.11
N VAL A 36 -6.80 -0.50 -1.18
CA VAL A 36 -8.21 -0.37 -1.56
C VAL A 36 -8.28 0.27 -2.93
N THR A 37 -9.02 -0.37 -3.84
CA THR A 37 -9.15 0.12 -5.22
C THR A 37 -10.61 0.36 -5.59
N ALA A 38 -10.80 1.23 -6.57
CA ALA A 38 -12.05 1.43 -7.28
C ALA A 38 -11.72 1.39 -8.76
N ALA A 39 -12.33 0.46 -9.51
CA ALA A 39 -12.04 0.28 -10.94
C ALA A 39 -10.52 0.18 -11.20
N GLU A 40 -9.83 -0.59 -10.39
CA GLU A 40 -8.37 -0.83 -10.46
C GLU A 40 -7.49 0.37 -10.10
N ILE A 41 -8.08 1.48 -9.68
CA ILE A 41 -7.35 2.66 -9.26
C ILE A 41 -7.21 2.65 -7.74
N LEU A 42 -6.01 2.93 -7.24
CA LEU A 42 -5.76 3.02 -5.80
C LEU A 42 -6.52 4.21 -5.22
N VAL A 43 -7.39 3.96 -4.25
CA VAL A 43 -8.16 5.02 -3.58
C VAL A 43 -7.81 5.16 -2.11
N GLY A 44 -7.18 4.16 -1.50
CA GLY A 44 -6.79 4.23 -0.11
C GLY A 44 -6.02 3.01 0.36
N LEU A 45 -5.63 3.03 1.63
CA LEU A 45 -4.98 1.94 2.33
C LEU A 45 -5.69 1.67 3.64
N VAL A 46 -5.76 0.41 4.04
CA VAL A 46 -6.25 0.03 5.36
C VAL A 46 -5.15 -0.69 6.11
N SER A 47 -4.76 -0.14 7.24
CA SER A 47 -3.79 -0.75 8.15
C SER A 47 -4.49 -1.37 9.36
N ARG A 48 -3.73 -2.15 10.14
CA ARG A 48 -4.23 -2.67 11.42
C ARG A 48 -4.72 -1.53 12.32
N LYS A 49 -4.02 -0.41 12.34
CA LYS A 49 -4.37 0.76 13.13
C LYS A 49 -5.74 1.32 12.73
N ASP A 50 -6.02 1.40 11.43
CA ASP A 50 -7.31 1.88 10.93
C ASP A 50 -8.45 0.98 11.42
N LEU A 51 -8.25 -0.33 11.40
CA LEU A 51 -9.27 -1.29 11.84
C LEU A 51 -9.46 -1.26 13.35
N LEU A 52 -8.38 -1.09 14.12
CA LEU A 52 -8.48 -0.93 15.57
C LEU A 52 -9.28 0.32 15.93
N LYS A 53 -9.03 1.43 15.25
CA LYS A 53 -9.79 2.66 15.46
C LYS A 53 -11.28 2.46 15.18
N ALA A 54 -11.60 1.79 14.08
CA ALA A 54 -12.99 1.51 13.71
C ALA A 54 -13.67 0.62 14.75
N ALA A 55 -12.99 -0.44 15.20
CA ALA A 55 -13.53 -1.35 16.21
C ALA A 55 -13.76 -0.65 17.55
N MET A 56 -12.87 0.23 17.94
CA MET A 56 -12.99 0.99 19.20
C MET A 56 -14.13 2.01 19.16
N GLY A 57 -14.58 2.38 17.97
CA GLY A 57 -15.70 3.31 17.78
C GLY A 57 -17.07 2.67 17.83
N ASN A 58 -17.20 1.43 18.32
CA ASN A 58 -18.47 0.69 18.38
C ASN A 58 -19.10 0.42 17.03
N ASN A 59 -18.31 0.32 15.97
CA ASN A 59 -18.82 -0.01 14.65
C ASN A 59 -18.90 -1.52 14.46
N ASP A 60 -19.93 -1.96 13.76
CA ASP A 60 -19.97 -3.35 13.28
C ASP A 60 -19.15 -3.42 11.99
N LEU A 61 -17.97 -4.03 12.06
CA LEU A 61 -17.05 -4.11 10.94
C LEU A 61 -17.64 -4.87 9.75
N ARG A 62 -18.61 -5.76 9.99
CA ARG A 62 -19.23 -6.57 8.94
C ARG A 62 -20.16 -5.76 8.04
N THR A 63 -20.62 -4.61 8.51
CA THR A 63 -21.53 -3.74 7.75
C THR A 63 -20.88 -2.41 7.37
N LEU A 64 -19.73 -2.09 7.95
CA LEU A 64 -19.03 -0.84 7.69
C LEU A 64 -18.24 -0.94 6.39
N PRO A 65 -18.54 -0.10 5.37
CA PRO A 65 -17.74 -0.10 4.14
C PRO A 65 -16.29 0.26 4.39
N VAL A 66 -15.38 -0.43 3.71
CA VAL A 66 -13.95 -0.21 3.92
C VAL A 66 -13.52 1.22 3.59
N ARG A 67 -14.19 1.85 2.63
CA ARG A 67 -13.89 3.25 2.28
C ARG A 67 -14.09 4.22 3.43
N MET A 68 -14.91 3.85 4.43
CA MET A 68 -15.16 4.67 5.62
C MET A 68 -14.06 4.53 6.68
N VAL A 69 -13.21 3.54 6.52
CA VAL A 69 -12.16 3.17 7.48
C VAL A 69 -10.78 3.49 6.94
N MET A 70 -10.61 3.40 5.63
CA MET A 70 -9.31 3.54 4.97
C MET A 70 -8.71 4.92 5.15
N THR A 71 -7.38 4.98 5.05
CA THR A 71 -6.68 6.24 4.85
C THR A 71 -6.77 6.55 3.36
N PRO A 72 -7.36 7.69 2.97
CA PRO A 72 -7.56 8.00 1.55
C PRO A 72 -6.25 8.31 0.84
N VAL A 73 -6.24 8.12 -0.49
CA VAL A 73 -5.04 8.27 -1.32
C VAL A 73 -4.38 9.65 -1.16
N SER A 74 -5.16 10.69 -0.90
CA SER A 74 -4.62 12.05 -0.68
C SER A 74 -3.71 12.16 0.54
N LYS A 75 -3.76 11.19 1.45
CA LYS A 75 -2.99 11.20 2.71
C LYS A 75 -1.96 10.07 2.79
N ILE A 76 -1.82 9.24 1.76
CA ILE A 76 -0.89 8.12 1.80
C ILE A 76 0.46 8.51 1.23
N ILE A 77 1.47 7.79 1.68
CA ILE A 77 2.83 7.88 1.16
C ILE A 77 3.00 6.76 0.14
N TYR A 78 3.52 7.09 -1.03
CA TYR A 78 3.76 6.12 -2.10
C TYR A 78 5.08 6.45 -2.81
N VAL A 79 5.49 5.55 -3.70
CA VAL A 79 6.59 5.81 -4.63
C VAL A 79 6.13 5.46 -6.03
N GLU A 80 6.72 6.13 -7.02
CA GLU A 80 6.48 5.82 -8.43
C GLU A 80 7.46 4.76 -8.91
N GLY A 81 7.07 4.02 -9.94
CA GLY A 81 7.83 2.87 -10.43
C GLY A 81 9.22 3.21 -10.97
N ASP A 82 9.46 4.45 -11.37
CA ASP A 82 10.75 4.91 -11.88
C ASP A 82 11.68 5.48 -10.80
N GLU A 83 11.23 5.55 -9.55
CA GLU A 83 12.06 6.04 -8.46
C GLU A 83 13.05 4.97 -8.00
N LYS A 84 14.13 5.41 -7.37
CA LYS A 84 15.16 4.51 -6.84
C LYS A 84 14.69 3.82 -5.56
N ALA A 85 15.16 2.60 -5.35
CA ALA A 85 14.84 1.86 -4.14
C ALA A 85 15.29 2.59 -2.86
N LEU A 86 16.37 3.36 -2.93
CA LEU A 86 16.82 4.16 -1.80
C LEU A 86 15.76 5.19 -1.39
N VAL A 87 15.05 5.78 -2.34
CA VAL A 87 13.97 6.74 -2.04
C VAL A 87 12.86 6.05 -1.25
N ALA A 88 12.48 4.84 -1.64
CA ALA A 88 11.50 4.05 -0.91
C ALA A 88 11.97 3.75 0.52
N ALA A 89 13.24 3.36 0.68
CA ALA A 89 13.83 3.10 2.00
C ALA A 89 13.77 4.36 2.88
N GLN A 90 14.09 5.51 2.33
CA GLN A 90 14.05 6.78 3.04
C GLN A 90 12.62 7.11 3.50
N ARG A 91 11.61 6.90 2.63
CA ARG A 91 10.22 7.15 2.98
C ARG A 91 9.71 6.20 4.07
N LEU A 92 10.08 4.92 4.00
CA LEU A 92 9.71 3.95 5.04
C LEU A 92 10.25 4.36 6.41
N LEU A 93 11.49 4.84 6.45
CA LEU A 93 12.12 5.28 7.71
C LEU A 93 11.54 6.61 8.20
N GLU A 94 11.41 7.60 7.30
CA GLU A 94 10.94 8.93 7.65
C GLU A 94 9.53 8.93 8.22
N PHE A 95 8.64 8.17 7.58
CA PHE A 95 7.23 8.13 7.97
C PHE A 95 6.88 6.97 8.91
N GLU A 96 7.90 6.18 9.31
CA GLU A 96 7.75 5.07 10.26
C GLU A 96 6.66 4.09 9.83
N ILE A 97 6.66 3.72 8.55
CA ILE A 97 5.70 2.80 7.96
C ILE A 97 6.40 1.54 7.48
N ASP A 98 5.66 0.44 7.37
CA ASP A 98 6.22 -0.87 7.04
C ASP A 98 6.19 -1.17 5.55
N CYS A 99 5.33 -0.49 4.80
CA CYS A 99 5.03 -0.81 3.42
C CYS A 99 4.55 0.42 2.67
N LEU A 100 4.95 0.52 1.40
CA LEU A 100 4.53 1.58 0.48
C LEU A 100 3.89 0.96 -0.75
N PRO A 101 2.81 1.54 -1.29
CA PRO A 101 2.41 1.23 -2.65
C PRO A 101 3.43 1.78 -3.64
N VAL A 102 3.70 0.99 -4.67
CA VAL A 102 4.50 1.41 -5.82
C VAL A 102 3.53 1.57 -6.97
N VAL A 103 3.49 2.75 -7.56
CA VAL A 103 2.43 3.12 -8.49
C VAL A 103 2.99 3.71 -9.78
N ARG A 104 2.15 3.67 -10.81
CA ARG A 104 2.29 4.45 -12.02
C ARG A 104 1.16 5.47 -12.00
N ILE A 105 1.50 6.74 -12.16
CA ILE A 105 0.51 7.82 -12.15
C ILE A 105 0.10 8.13 -13.57
N GLU A 106 -1.21 8.14 -13.81
CA GLU A 106 -1.81 8.60 -15.05
C GLU A 106 -2.79 9.73 -14.75
N GLU A 107 -2.93 10.66 -15.67
CA GLU A 107 -3.91 11.74 -15.54
C GLU A 107 -5.13 11.41 -16.40
N ASP A 108 -6.32 11.46 -15.81
CA ASP A 108 -7.56 11.29 -16.55
C ASP A 108 -7.77 12.52 -17.44
N GLU A 109 -7.93 12.29 -18.74
CA GLU A 109 -8.05 13.36 -19.72
C GLU A 109 -9.25 14.28 -19.51
N GLN A 110 -10.36 13.73 -18.99
CA GLN A 110 -11.59 14.47 -18.77
C GLN A 110 -11.59 15.26 -17.46
N SER A 111 -11.30 14.59 -16.36
CA SER A 111 -11.38 15.19 -15.02
C SER A 111 -10.09 15.87 -14.59
N LYS A 112 -8.97 15.61 -15.27
CA LYS A 112 -7.62 16.08 -14.91
C LYS A 112 -7.14 15.56 -13.55
N LYS A 113 -7.80 14.54 -13.01
CA LYS A 113 -7.40 13.89 -11.77
C LYS A 113 -6.29 12.89 -12.02
N LYS A 114 -5.38 12.82 -11.07
CA LYS A 114 -4.32 11.80 -11.08
C LYS A 114 -4.90 10.47 -10.63
N GLU A 115 -4.60 9.43 -11.41
CA GLU A 115 -5.01 8.06 -11.11
C GLU A 115 -3.76 7.25 -10.79
N LEU A 116 -3.75 6.60 -9.63
CA LEU A 116 -2.63 5.79 -9.19
C LEU A 116 -2.91 4.33 -9.53
N HIS A 117 -2.13 3.79 -10.47
CA HIS A 117 -2.20 2.40 -10.87
C HIS A 117 -1.16 1.60 -10.10
N ILE A 118 -1.58 0.54 -9.42
CA ILE A 118 -0.70 -0.24 -8.55
C ILE A 118 0.22 -1.11 -9.39
N LEU A 119 1.53 -0.96 -9.20
CA LEU A 119 2.55 -1.84 -9.78
C LEU A 119 2.93 -2.95 -8.81
N GLY A 120 2.86 -2.67 -7.52
CA GLY A 120 3.22 -3.61 -6.48
C GLY A 120 3.33 -2.91 -5.14
N ARG A 121 3.99 -3.57 -4.19
CA ARG A 121 4.33 -2.96 -2.91
C ARG A 121 5.80 -3.16 -2.61
N ILE A 122 6.36 -2.24 -1.83
CA ILE A 122 7.72 -2.38 -1.33
C ILE A 122 7.68 -2.24 0.20
N SER A 123 8.31 -3.16 0.89
CA SER A 123 8.29 -3.25 2.34
C SER A 123 9.71 -3.21 2.89
N LYS A 124 9.83 -3.12 4.21
CA LYS A 124 11.13 -3.24 4.88
C LYS A 124 11.81 -4.56 4.53
N THR A 125 11.06 -5.65 4.37
CA THR A 125 11.60 -6.94 3.96
C THR A 125 12.25 -6.86 2.58
N ASN A 126 11.60 -6.18 1.63
CA ASN A 126 12.15 -5.98 0.28
C ASN A 126 13.46 -5.19 0.35
N ILE A 127 13.51 -4.14 1.16
CA ILE A 127 14.70 -3.31 1.32
C ILE A 127 15.83 -4.10 2.00
N THR A 128 15.49 -4.92 2.99
CA THR A 128 16.48 -5.80 3.65
C THR A 128 17.08 -6.77 2.64
N ARG A 129 16.27 -7.35 1.75
CA ARG A 129 16.75 -8.22 0.67
C ARG A 129 17.69 -7.48 -0.27
N LEU A 130 17.33 -6.25 -0.64
CA LEU A 130 18.18 -5.40 -1.46
C LEU A 130 19.56 -5.23 -0.83
N PHE A 131 19.60 -4.88 0.46
CA PHE A 131 20.85 -4.68 1.16
C PHE A 131 21.65 -5.97 1.25
N ALA A 132 21.02 -7.10 1.52
CA ALA A 132 21.66 -8.41 1.55
C ALA A 132 22.29 -8.75 0.20
N ASP A 133 21.57 -8.50 -0.89
CA ASP A 133 22.05 -8.75 -2.26
C ASP A 133 23.25 -7.84 -2.59
N CYS A 134 23.19 -6.57 -2.21
CA CYS A 134 24.31 -5.65 -2.41
C CYS A 134 25.54 -6.09 -1.61
N ALA A 135 25.36 -6.51 -0.36
CA ALA A 135 26.46 -7.00 0.50
C ALA A 135 27.09 -8.26 -0.05
N ALA A 136 26.30 -9.11 -0.72
CA ALA A 136 26.79 -10.33 -1.35
C ALA A 136 27.37 -10.12 -2.75
N GLY A 137 27.34 -8.87 -3.25
CA GLY A 137 27.83 -8.54 -4.59
C GLY A 137 26.93 -8.98 -5.73
N ARG A 138 25.68 -9.36 -5.44
CA ARG A 138 24.74 -9.83 -6.46
C ARG A 138 24.05 -8.69 -7.20
N ARG A 139 24.06 -7.49 -6.61
CA ARG A 139 23.53 -6.27 -7.23
C ARG A 139 24.46 -5.09 -6.94
N ALA A 140 24.63 -4.28 -7.92
CA ALA A 140 25.45 -3.08 -7.81
C ALA A 140 24.57 -1.82 -7.60
#